data_1789ff55454e1f44d318f1efdad324f1
#
_entry.id   1789ff55454e1f44d318f1efdad324f1
#
_cell.length_a   1.000
_cell.length_b   1.000
_cell.length_c   1.000
_cell.angle_alpha   90.00
_cell.angle_beta   90.00
_cell.angle_gamma   90.00
#
_symmetry.space_group_name_H-M   'P 1'
#
loop_
_entity.id
_entity.type
_entity.pdbx_description
1 polymer ?
#
loop_
_entity_poly.entity_id
_entity_poly.type
_entity_poly.pdbx_seq_one_letter_code
_entity_poly.pdbx_strand_id
1 'polypeptide(L)'
;MKVADGFRVRFKPGEDNLIDAFDYGYNFGCILQNKENKRAEKSGARQLVKCLVCGEIFDSSLEVCPVCGVGKENFVPVDAQESEFSNDTKDFYVILGNGTAGWNAAAEIRKRNKTASILMISNEPYRTYNRPMLTKSIMADLDEEQIAVQNAGWYEEQNIQQVLDMEVVAIHPETKEIELEGGLKFVYTKLIYALGSECFIPPIAGAEKEGVIAIRRLDDTKKVVSMLPDVEHVVVIGGGVLGLEAAWELKKAGCQVTVLEAACQLMGRQLDDAAGEMLKHISEQQGVQIYTGVSIASIDGEDNVTGVTLTDGRTFPAELVI
;
A
#
# COMPACT_ATOMS: atom_id res chain seq x y z
N MET A 1 -2.48 13.92 28.37
CA MET A 1 -2.61 15.33 27.95
C MET A 1 -2.95 15.33 26.46
N LYS A 2 -4.08 15.94 26.07
CA LYS A 2 -4.45 16.04 24.64
C LYS A 2 -3.54 17.11 24.03
N VAL A 3 -2.62 16.72 23.15
CA VAL A 3 -1.62 17.63 22.59
C VAL A 3 -2.21 18.45 21.45
N ALA A 4 -3.07 17.84 20.63
CA ALA A 4 -3.82 18.50 19.55
C ALA A 4 -5.04 17.68 19.18
N ASP A 5 -6.02 18.30 18.49
CA ASP A 5 -7.10 17.56 17.87
C ASP A 5 -6.59 16.84 16.62
N GLY A 6 -7.10 15.62 16.36
CA GLY A 6 -6.68 14.84 15.21
C GLY A 6 -7.09 15.50 13.89
N PHE A 7 -6.20 15.46 12.90
CA PHE A 7 -6.48 15.90 11.54
C PHE A 7 -7.03 14.74 10.71
N ARG A 8 -8.09 14.99 9.91
CA ARG A 8 -8.71 13.99 9.03
C ARG A 8 -8.80 14.53 7.62
N VAL A 9 -8.24 13.80 6.66
CA VAL A 9 -8.32 14.12 5.24
C VAL A 9 -9.17 13.08 4.52
N ARG A 10 -9.99 13.51 3.55
CA ARG A 10 -10.70 12.60 2.65
C ARG A 10 -9.71 11.92 1.69
N PHE A 11 -10.07 10.75 1.17
CA PHE A 11 -9.20 9.91 0.32
C PHE A 11 -8.62 10.61 -0.94
N LYS A 12 -9.26 11.69 -1.43
CA LYS A 12 -8.69 12.61 -2.43
C LYS A 12 -8.67 14.02 -1.83
N PRO A 13 -7.57 14.41 -1.18
CA PRO A 13 -7.45 15.75 -0.67
C PRO A 13 -7.40 16.75 -1.82
N GLY A 14 -8.22 17.80 -1.75
CA GLY A 14 -8.09 18.99 -2.59
C GLY A 14 -6.91 19.85 -2.11
N GLU A 15 -6.60 20.94 -2.83
CA GLU A 15 -5.52 21.85 -2.46
C GLU A 15 -5.67 22.39 -1.03
N ASP A 16 -6.88 22.82 -0.66
CA ASP A 16 -7.17 23.30 0.69
C ASP A 16 -6.82 22.25 1.75
N ASN A 17 -7.15 20.98 1.49
CA ASN A 17 -6.82 19.89 2.44
C ASN A 17 -5.31 19.63 2.55
N LEU A 18 -4.53 19.83 1.48
CA LEU A 18 -3.08 19.70 1.52
C LEU A 18 -2.46 20.86 2.31
N ILE A 19 -2.96 22.07 2.13
CA ILE A 19 -2.55 23.26 2.90
C ILE A 19 -2.89 23.06 4.38
N ASP A 20 -4.11 22.61 4.69
CA ASP A 20 -4.54 22.32 6.06
C ASP A 20 -3.69 21.22 6.71
N ALA A 21 -3.34 20.17 5.96
CA ALA A 21 -2.49 19.09 6.45
C ALA A 21 -1.07 19.60 6.77
N PHE A 22 -0.52 20.44 5.89
CA PHE A 22 0.79 21.08 6.10
C PHE A 22 0.78 21.99 7.32
N ASP A 23 -0.24 22.85 7.45
CA ASP A 23 -0.37 23.75 8.59
C ASP A 23 -0.58 22.99 9.90
N TYR A 24 -1.37 21.91 9.88
CA TYR A 24 -1.53 21.05 11.04
C TYR A 24 -0.19 20.42 11.48
N GLY A 25 0.57 19.88 10.53
CA GLY A 25 1.89 19.28 10.81
C GLY A 25 2.89 20.31 11.33
N TYR A 26 2.91 21.50 10.76
CA TYR A 26 3.77 22.59 11.22
C TYR A 26 3.41 23.07 12.61
N ASN A 27 2.13 23.28 12.90
CA ASN A 27 1.63 23.67 14.21
C ASN A 27 1.94 22.61 15.27
N PHE A 28 1.74 21.33 14.92
CA PHE A 28 2.07 20.22 15.80
C PHE A 28 3.57 20.17 16.12
N GLY A 29 4.43 20.37 15.12
CA GLY A 29 5.88 20.47 15.29
C GLY A 29 6.29 21.63 16.20
N CYS A 30 5.64 22.79 16.05
CA CYS A 30 5.86 23.95 16.94
C CYS A 30 5.49 23.63 18.40
N ILE A 31 4.35 22.95 18.62
CA ILE A 31 3.92 22.52 19.96
C ILE A 31 4.94 21.59 20.60
N LEU A 32 5.41 20.57 19.85
CA LEU A 32 6.40 19.60 20.36
C LEU A 32 7.74 20.26 20.71
N GLN A 33 8.16 21.27 19.94
CA GLN A 33 9.41 22.00 20.17
C GLN A 33 9.26 23.18 21.16
N ASN A 34 8.07 23.41 21.69
CA ASN A 34 7.73 24.54 22.56
C ASN A 34 8.10 25.90 21.92
N LYS A 35 7.92 26.00 20.59
CA LYS A 35 8.18 27.22 19.80
C LYS A 35 6.89 27.97 19.49
N GLU A 36 6.96 29.29 19.48
CA GLU A 36 5.82 30.11 19.00
C GLU A 36 5.58 29.90 17.51
N ASN A 37 4.30 29.75 17.15
CA ASN A 37 3.90 29.66 15.76
C ASN A 37 3.94 31.04 15.10
N LYS A 38 4.99 31.34 14.37
CA LYS A 38 5.18 32.63 13.68
C LYS A 38 4.39 32.76 12.35
N ARG A 39 3.63 31.71 11.95
CA ARG A 39 2.90 31.69 10.68
C ARG A 39 1.44 32.16 10.74
N ALA A 40 0.91 32.46 11.91
CA ALA A 40 -0.52 32.68 12.13
C ALA A 40 -1.15 33.94 11.46
N GLU A 41 -0.40 34.77 10.71
CA GLU A 41 -0.92 36.05 10.21
C GLU A 41 -0.60 36.40 8.74
N LYS A 42 -0.46 35.44 7.83
CA LYS A 42 -0.40 35.77 6.40
C LYS A 42 -1.61 35.22 5.64
N SER A 43 -2.67 35.99 5.61
CA SER A 43 -3.80 35.83 4.68
C SER A 43 -3.41 36.28 3.27
N GLY A 44 -2.59 35.54 2.59
CA GLY A 44 -2.31 35.66 1.16
C GLY A 44 -2.35 34.25 0.55
N ALA A 45 -2.86 34.13 -0.67
CA ALA A 45 -2.86 32.85 -1.39
C ALA A 45 -1.44 32.26 -1.34
N ARG A 46 -1.28 31.15 -0.62
CA ARG A 46 0.00 30.45 -0.51
C ARG A 46 0.25 29.72 -1.83
N GLN A 47 1.41 29.91 -2.40
CA GLN A 47 1.82 29.16 -3.60
C GLN A 47 2.61 27.94 -3.16
N LEU A 48 2.22 26.79 -3.67
CA LEU A 48 2.97 25.55 -3.50
C LEU A 48 3.98 25.38 -4.63
N VAL A 49 5.12 24.82 -4.30
CA VAL A 49 6.17 24.45 -5.27
C VAL A 49 6.53 22.99 -5.12
N LYS A 50 6.92 22.35 -6.22
CA LYS A 50 7.42 20.98 -6.26
C LYS A 50 8.93 20.99 -6.47
N CYS A 51 9.65 20.25 -5.66
CA CYS A 51 11.06 19.98 -5.87
C CYS A 51 11.25 19.00 -7.04
N LEU A 52 12.05 19.38 -8.04
CA LEU A 52 12.36 18.53 -9.20
C LEU A 52 13.26 17.35 -8.84
N VAL A 53 13.98 17.40 -7.72
CA VAL A 53 14.94 16.38 -7.32
C VAL A 53 14.27 15.24 -6.56
N CYS A 54 13.47 15.55 -5.53
CA CYS A 54 12.82 14.53 -4.69
C CYS A 54 11.30 14.41 -4.90
N GLY A 55 10.68 15.33 -5.65
CA GLY A 55 9.26 15.34 -5.90
C GLY A 55 8.38 15.93 -4.78
N GLU A 56 8.98 16.37 -3.67
CA GLU A 56 8.27 16.94 -2.52
C GLU A 56 7.54 18.23 -2.89
N ILE A 57 6.36 18.43 -2.32
CA ILE A 57 5.53 19.65 -2.50
C ILE A 57 5.48 20.41 -1.18
N PHE A 58 5.82 21.70 -1.22
CA PHE A 58 5.90 22.54 -0.04
C PHE A 58 5.66 24.03 -0.39
N ASP A 59 5.57 24.87 0.65
CA ASP A 59 5.31 26.30 0.51
C ASP A 59 6.47 27.01 -0.21
N SER A 60 6.15 27.82 -1.22
CA SER A 60 7.12 28.56 -2.04
C SER A 60 7.98 29.57 -1.25
N SER A 61 7.64 29.86 -0.01
CA SER A 61 8.43 30.73 0.89
C SER A 61 9.73 30.09 1.38
N LEU A 62 9.88 28.76 1.26
CA LEU A 62 11.09 28.08 1.65
C LEU A 62 12.20 28.28 0.61
N GLU A 63 13.42 28.54 1.08
CA GLU A 63 14.60 28.73 0.23
C GLU A 63 15.26 27.41 -0.16
N VAL A 64 15.01 26.36 0.64
CA VAL A 64 15.66 25.04 0.52
C VAL A 64 14.59 23.97 0.68
N CYS A 65 14.68 22.91 -0.13
CA CYS A 65 13.78 21.77 0.00
C CYS A 65 13.93 21.12 1.39
N PRO A 66 12.83 20.95 2.14
CA PRO A 66 12.89 20.41 3.50
C PRO A 66 13.29 18.93 3.55
N VAL A 67 13.24 18.22 2.41
CA VAL A 67 13.54 16.78 2.33
C VAL A 67 14.93 16.52 1.80
N CYS A 68 15.34 17.11 0.66
CA CYS A 68 16.62 16.80 0.03
C CYS A 68 17.64 17.94 0.06
N GLY A 69 17.30 19.10 0.61
CA GLY A 69 18.23 20.21 0.85
C GLY A 69 18.64 21.03 -0.38
N VAL A 70 18.06 20.78 -1.57
CA VAL A 70 18.38 21.59 -2.77
C VAL A 70 17.71 22.95 -2.73
N GLY A 71 18.30 23.93 -3.40
CA GLY A 71 17.82 25.31 -3.42
C GLY A 71 16.68 25.56 -4.41
N LYS A 72 16.17 26.80 -4.40
CA LYS A 72 15.02 27.25 -5.19
C LYS A 72 15.15 27.06 -6.70
N GLU A 73 16.34 27.00 -7.23
CA GLU A 73 16.60 26.72 -8.65
C GLU A 73 16.04 25.39 -9.13
N ASN A 74 15.72 24.49 -8.17
CA ASN A 74 15.12 23.18 -8.43
C ASN A 74 13.62 23.15 -8.10
N PHE A 75 12.98 24.30 -7.90
CA PHE A 75 11.56 24.36 -7.56
C PHE A 75 10.76 24.83 -8.78
N VAL A 76 9.65 24.14 -9.01
CA VAL A 76 8.65 24.55 -10.00
C VAL A 76 7.33 24.81 -9.29
N PRO A 77 6.58 25.86 -9.68
CA PRO A 77 5.24 26.07 -9.17
C PRO A 77 4.39 24.82 -9.38
N VAL A 78 3.63 24.45 -8.36
CA VAL A 78 2.54 23.48 -8.54
C VAL A 78 1.40 24.30 -9.11
N ASP A 79 1.26 24.28 -10.44
CA ASP A 79 0.09 24.87 -11.08
C ASP A 79 -1.14 24.09 -10.66
N ALA A 80 -2.02 24.74 -9.95
CA ALA A 80 -3.33 24.22 -9.58
C ALA A 80 -4.23 23.99 -10.81
N GLN A 81 -3.87 24.52 -11.94
CA GLN A 81 -4.45 24.18 -13.23
C GLN A 81 -3.74 22.92 -13.76
N GLU A 82 -4.30 21.75 -13.44
CA GLU A 82 -4.17 20.63 -14.37
C GLU A 82 -4.54 21.20 -15.74
N SER A 83 -3.55 21.41 -16.59
CA SER A 83 -3.84 21.75 -17.98
C SER A 83 -4.80 20.67 -18.47
N GLU A 84 -6.03 21.01 -18.80
CA GLU A 84 -7.00 20.07 -19.37
C GLU A 84 -6.52 19.71 -20.78
N PHE A 85 -5.39 19.00 -20.80
CA PHE A 85 -4.91 18.40 -22.03
C PHE A 85 -5.89 17.31 -22.42
N SER A 86 -6.56 17.51 -23.55
CA SER A 86 -7.41 16.50 -24.19
C SER A 86 -6.88 16.25 -25.59
N ASN A 87 -6.72 14.99 -25.94
CA ASN A 87 -6.29 14.58 -27.27
C ASN A 87 -7.00 13.29 -27.65
N ASP A 88 -8.09 13.42 -28.36
CA ASP A 88 -8.89 12.28 -28.84
C ASP A 88 -8.17 11.58 -29.98
N THR A 89 -7.83 10.32 -29.77
CA THR A 89 -7.21 9.41 -30.74
C THR A 89 -8.00 8.11 -30.82
N LYS A 90 -7.75 7.35 -31.89
CA LYS A 90 -8.28 5.99 -32.04
C LYS A 90 -7.29 4.92 -31.50
N ASP A 91 -6.47 5.30 -30.54
CA ASP A 91 -5.55 4.36 -29.92
C ASP A 91 -6.30 3.26 -29.18
N PHE A 92 -5.71 2.08 -29.19
CA PHE A 92 -6.12 0.97 -28.35
C PHE A 92 -5.07 0.79 -27.25
N TYR A 93 -5.44 1.20 -26.04
CA TYR A 93 -4.63 1.04 -24.85
C TYR A 93 -4.92 -0.31 -24.21
N VAL A 94 -3.87 -1.10 -24.03
CA VAL A 94 -3.92 -2.30 -23.19
C VAL A 94 -3.14 -2.00 -21.92
N ILE A 95 -3.78 -2.23 -20.76
CA ILE A 95 -3.22 -2.00 -19.43
C ILE A 95 -3.10 -3.35 -18.74
N LEU A 96 -1.87 -3.77 -18.47
CA LEU A 96 -1.59 -5.01 -17.74
C LEU A 96 -1.58 -4.73 -16.25
N GLY A 97 -2.52 -5.32 -15.54
CA GLY A 97 -2.75 -5.12 -14.12
C GLY A 97 -3.87 -4.12 -13.83
N ASN A 98 -4.82 -4.53 -13.00
CA ASN A 98 -5.93 -3.69 -12.54
C ASN A 98 -5.78 -3.20 -11.11
N GLY A 99 -4.55 -3.17 -10.58
CA GLY A 99 -4.24 -2.52 -9.31
C GLY A 99 -4.34 -1.00 -9.39
N THR A 100 -3.94 -0.31 -8.33
CA THR A 100 -4.01 1.17 -8.22
C THR A 100 -3.38 1.88 -9.43
N ALA A 101 -2.21 1.42 -9.89
CA ALA A 101 -1.51 2.04 -11.03
C ALA A 101 -2.31 1.87 -12.34
N GLY A 102 -2.79 0.66 -12.64
CA GLY A 102 -3.56 0.37 -13.85
C GLY A 102 -4.89 1.12 -13.89
N TRP A 103 -5.62 1.14 -12.79
CA TRP A 103 -6.89 1.87 -12.69
C TRP A 103 -6.69 3.38 -12.87
N ASN A 104 -5.72 3.99 -12.18
CA ASN A 104 -5.43 5.42 -12.36
C ASN A 104 -5.03 5.73 -13.81
N ALA A 105 -4.22 4.86 -14.43
CA ALA A 105 -3.87 5.03 -15.84
C ALA A 105 -5.11 5.01 -16.75
N ALA A 106 -6.03 4.05 -16.56
CA ALA A 106 -7.27 3.96 -17.32
C ALA A 106 -8.15 5.21 -17.12
N ALA A 107 -8.33 5.64 -15.86
CA ALA A 107 -9.11 6.82 -15.53
C ALA A 107 -8.52 8.10 -16.15
N GLU A 108 -7.21 8.30 -16.06
CA GLU A 108 -6.53 9.47 -16.61
C GLU A 108 -6.50 9.47 -18.15
N ILE A 109 -6.36 8.30 -18.78
CA ILE A 109 -6.51 8.18 -20.24
C ILE A 109 -7.92 8.61 -20.64
N ARG A 110 -8.96 8.07 -20.01
CA ARG A 110 -10.35 8.39 -20.35
C ARG A 110 -10.69 9.86 -20.11
N LYS A 111 -10.15 10.45 -19.06
CA LYS A 111 -10.30 11.90 -18.81
C LYS A 111 -9.78 12.73 -19.98
N ARG A 112 -8.66 12.33 -20.57
CA ARG A 112 -7.94 13.07 -21.63
C ARG A 112 -8.23 12.60 -23.04
N ASN A 113 -8.75 11.41 -23.21
CA ASN A 113 -9.06 10.79 -24.51
C ASN A 113 -10.40 10.08 -24.45
N LYS A 114 -11.43 10.72 -25.04
CA LYS A 114 -12.82 10.22 -25.02
C LYS A 114 -13.07 9.10 -26.03
N THR A 115 -12.21 8.97 -27.05
CA THR A 115 -12.42 8.07 -28.19
C THR A 115 -11.52 6.83 -28.20
N ALA A 116 -10.46 6.81 -27.36
CA ALA A 116 -9.59 5.64 -27.25
C ALA A 116 -10.34 4.41 -26.73
N SER A 117 -9.97 3.25 -27.23
CA SER A 117 -10.36 1.96 -26.62
C SER A 117 -9.41 1.65 -25.47
N ILE A 118 -9.95 1.19 -24.33
CA ILE A 118 -9.16 0.85 -23.14
C ILE A 118 -9.54 -0.55 -22.69
N LEU A 119 -8.54 -1.43 -22.57
CA LEU A 119 -8.66 -2.77 -22.04
C LEU A 119 -7.72 -2.94 -20.85
N MET A 120 -8.26 -3.32 -19.71
CA MET A 120 -7.50 -3.71 -18.52
C MET A 120 -7.50 -5.22 -18.39
N ILE A 121 -6.34 -5.82 -18.09
CA ILE A 121 -6.18 -7.27 -17.93
C ILE A 121 -5.59 -7.57 -16.56
N SER A 122 -6.15 -8.54 -15.87
CA SER A 122 -5.72 -8.95 -14.53
C SER A 122 -5.83 -10.46 -14.36
N ASN A 123 -4.88 -11.04 -13.62
CA ASN A 123 -4.93 -12.44 -13.18
C ASN A 123 -5.68 -12.62 -11.84
N GLU A 124 -6.29 -11.57 -11.31
CA GLU A 124 -7.23 -11.66 -10.19
C GLU A 124 -8.67 -11.57 -10.75
N PRO A 125 -9.64 -12.30 -10.17
CA PRO A 125 -11.03 -12.30 -10.65
C PRO A 125 -11.81 -11.05 -10.22
N TYR A 126 -11.17 -10.14 -9.51
CA TYR A 126 -11.77 -8.97 -8.89
C TYR A 126 -11.51 -7.69 -9.69
N ARG A 127 -12.49 -6.76 -9.67
CA ARG A 127 -12.27 -5.37 -10.10
C ARG A 127 -11.21 -4.70 -9.23
N THR A 128 -10.73 -3.54 -9.65
CA THR A 128 -9.77 -2.78 -8.85
C THR A 128 -10.31 -2.51 -7.45
N TYR A 129 -9.58 -2.91 -6.44
CA TYR A 129 -9.93 -2.74 -5.05
C TYR A 129 -8.84 -2.01 -4.26
N ASN A 130 -9.21 -1.51 -3.08
CA ASN A 130 -8.31 -0.81 -2.16
C ASN A 130 -7.42 -1.81 -1.42
N ARG A 131 -6.29 -2.18 -2.04
CA ARG A 131 -5.34 -3.18 -1.53
C ARG A 131 -4.84 -2.91 -0.10
N PRO A 132 -4.57 -1.66 0.34
CA PRO A 132 -4.27 -1.38 1.75
C PRO A 132 -5.30 -1.88 2.78
N MET A 133 -6.54 -2.15 2.37
CA MET A 133 -7.56 -2.69 3.27
C MET A 133 -7.31 -4.16 3.65
N LEU A 134 -6.53 -4.89 2.88
CA LEU A 134 -6.29 -6.32 3.08
C LEU A 134 -5.67 -6.65 4.45
N THR A 135 -4.75 -5.82 4.92
CA THR A 135 -4.14 -5.98 6.26
C THR A 135 -4.85 -5.19 7.35
N LYS A 136 -5.50 -4.07 7.00
CA LYS A 136 -6.19 -3.18 7.96
C LYS A 136 -7.55 -3.67 8.40
N SER A 137 -8.16 -4.58 7.68
CA SER A 137 -9.54 -4.98 7.87
C SER A 137 -9.75 -6.48 7.64
N ILE A 138 -8.78 -7.31 8.03
CA ILE A 138 -8.84 -8.77 7.87
C ILE A 138 -10.17 -9.30 8.44
N MET A 139 -10.59 -8.78 9.59
CA MET A 139 -11.79 -9.22 10.31
C MET A 139 -13.08 -8.60 9.81
N ALA A 140 -13.07 -7.76 8.80
CA ALA A 140 -14.25 -7.07 8.29
C ALA A 140 -15.06 -7.87 7.26
N ASP A 141 -14.77 -9.16 7.08
CA ASP A 141 -15.42 -10.02 6.06
C ASP A 141 -15.42 -9.36 4.68
N LEU A 142 -14.19 -9.03 4.23
CA LEU A 142 -13.99 -8.25 3.02
C LEU A 142 -14.54 -8.96 1.79
N ASP A 143 -15.50 -8.34 1.14
CA ASP A 143 -15.94 -8.69 -0.19
C ASP A 143 -15.47 -7.66 -1.23
N GLU A 144 -15.59 -8.02 -2.51
CA GLU A 144 -15.18 -7.16 -3.61
C GLU A 144 -15.90 -5.81 -3.59
N GLU A 145 -17.21 -5.79 -3.31
CA GLU A 145 -18.01 -4.56 -3.36
C GLU A 145 -17.62 -3.57 -2.26
N GLN A 146 -17.29 -4.06 -1.07
CA GLN A 146 -16.91 -3.22 0.07
C GLN A 146 -15.58 -2.50 -0.14
N ILE A 147 -14.62 -3.17 -0.81
CA ILE A 147 -13.29 -2.63 -1.00
C ILE A 147 -13.02 -2.14 -2.42
N ALA A 148 -13.99 -2.28 -3.34
CA ALA A 148 -13.86 -1.80 -4.71
C ALA A 148 -13.55 -0.30 -4.76
N VAL A 149 -12.64 0.10 -5.65
CA VAL A 149 -12.33 1.52 -5.88
C VAL A 149 -13.49 2.20 -6.61
N GLN A 150 -14.17 1.45 -7.48
CA GLN A 150 -15.35 1.90 -8.24
C GLN A 150 -16.36 0.75 -8.37
N ASN A 151 -17.63 1.09 -8.48
CA ASN A 151 -18.67 0.11 -8.79
C ASN A 151 -18.56 -0.40 -10.25
N ALA A 152 -19.25 -1.48 -10.56
CA ALA A 152 -19.22 -2.08 -11.90
C ALA A 152 -19.68 -1.10 -13.01
N GLY A 153 -20.73 -0.32 -12.74
CA GLY A 153 -21.29 0.63 -13.71
C GLY A 153 -20.30 1.73 -14.14
N TRP A 154 -19.36 2.10 -13.28
CA TRP A 154 -18.34 3.08 -13.63
C TRP A 154 -17.49 2.66 -14.83
N TYR A 155 -17.09 1.39 -14.91
CA TYR A 155 -16.27 0.88 -16.02
C TYR A 155 -17.06 0.92 -17.33
N GLU A 156 -18.35 0.59 -17.29
CA GLU A 156 -19.25 0.67 -18.45
C GLU A 156 -19.44 2.12 -18.89
N GLU A 157 -19.76 3.03 -17.98
CA GLU A 157 -19.91 4.47 -18.25
C GLU A 157 -18.65 5.10 -18.83
N GLN A 158 -17.48 4.68 -18.37
CA GLN A 158 -16.19 5.13 -18.89
C GLN A 158 -15.74 4.36 -20.13
N ASN A 159 -16.53 3.40 -20.62
CA ASN A 159 -16.17 2.52 -21.74
C ASN A 159 -14.76 1.93 -21.59
N ILE A 160 -14.51 1.34 -20.42
CA ILE A 160 -13.29 0.62 -20.06
C ILE A 160 -13.62 -0.86 -19.97
N GLN A 161 -13.04 -1.66 -20.87
CA GLN A 161 -13.20 -3.11 -20.87
C GLN A 161 -12.26 -3.75 -19.85
N GLN A 162 -12.69 -4.85 -19.25
CA GLN A 162 -11.88 -5.64 -18.32
C GLN A 162 -11.87 -7.11 -18.75
N VAL A 163 -10.68 -7.71 -18.72
CA VAL A 163 -10.46 -9.16 -18.77
C VAL A 163 -9.84 -9.54 -17.44
N LEU A 164 -10.63 -10.19 -16.60
CA LEU A 164 -10.25 -10.62 -15.26
C LEU A 164 -10.00 -12.13 -15.25
N ASP A 165 -9.28 -12.61 -14.21
CA ASP A 165 -8.94 -14.03 -14.05
C ASP A 165 -8.19 -14.61 -15.26
N MET A 166 -7.30 -13.81 -15.86
CA MET A 166 -6.51 -14.20 -17.04
C MET A 166 -5.06 -13.77 -16.90
N GLU A 167 -4.15 -14.72 -16.98
CA GLU A 167 -2.73 -14.46 -16.90
C GLU A 167 -2.14 -14.02 -18.24
N VAL A 168 -1.28 -13.02 -18.23
CA VAL A 168 -0.48 -12.60 -19.38
C VAL A 168 0.78 -13.44 -19.42
N VAL A 169 0.88 -14.34 -20.41
CA VAL A 169 2.01 -15.27 -20.53
C VAL A 169 3.14 -14.74 -21.40
N ALA A 170 2.84 -13.84 -22.35
CA ALA A 170 3.88 -13.23 -23.18
C ALA A 170 3.51 -11.81 -23.64
N ILE A 171 4.54 -11.01 -23.86
CA ILE A 171 4.46 -9.68 -24.49
C ILE A 171 5.42 -9.70 -25.69
N HIS A 172 4.90 -9.34 -26.85
CA HIS A 172 5.65 -9.25 -28.11
C HIS A 172 5.72 -7.79 -28.56
N PRO A 173 6.71 -7.00 -28.11
CA PRO A 173 6.78 -5.55 -28.39
C PRO A 173 6.90 -5.24 -29.88
N GLU A 174 7.61 -6.08 -30.64
CA GLU A 174 7.86 -5.89 -32.08
C GLU A 174 6.56 -5.95 -32.91
N THR A 175 5.66 -6.87 -32.55
CA THR A 175 4.36 -7.01 -33.18
C THR A 175 3.26 -6.24 -32.48
N LYS A 176 3.57 -5.63 -31.32
CA LYS A 176 2.62 -4.98 -30.40
C LYS A 176 1.48 -5.92 -30.01
N GLU A 177 1.81 -7.12 -29.64
CA GLU A 177 0.88 -8.18 -29.27
C GLU A 177 1.15 -8.63 -27.82
N ILE A 178 0.10 -8.94 -27.11
CA ILE A 178 0.15 -9.69 -25.84
C ILE A 178 -0.55 -11.02 -26.03
N GLU A 179 -0.09 -12.03 -25.30
CA GLU A 179 -0.67 -13.36 -25.27
C GLU A 179 -1.10 -13.70 -23.85
N LEU A 180 -2.34 -14.16 -23.70
CA LEU A 180 -2.93 -14.62 -22.46
C LEU A 180 -2.87 -16.14 -22.37
N GLU A 181 -3.00 -16.65 -21.17
CA GLU A 181 -3.22 -18.07 -20.94
C GLU A 181 -4.36 -18.59 -21.83
N GLY A 182 -4.20 -19.82 -22.36
CA GLY A 182 -5.15 -20.38 -23.33
C GLY A 182 -4.98 -19.87 -24.77
N GLY A 183 -3.98 -19.01 -25.06
CA GLY A 183 -3.60 -18.59 -26.40
C GLY A 183 -4.41 -17.42 -26.99
N LEU A 184 -5.24 -16.76 -26.18
CA LEU A 184 -5.93 -15.53 -26.60
C LEU A 184 -4.93 -14.39 -26.75
N LYS A 185 -5.02 -13.64 -27.85
CA LYS A 185 -4.10 -12.57 -28.19
C LYS A 185 -4.80 -11.24 -28.43
N PHE A 186 -4.15 -10.15 -28.03
CA PHE A 186 -4.58 -8.78 -28.29
C PHE A 186 -3.46 -7.99 -28.94
N VAL A 187 -3.77 -7.27 -30.01
CA VAL A 187 -2.86 -6.28 -30.62
C VAL A 187 -3.19 -4.92 -30.05
N TYR A 188 -2.17 -4.16 -29.63
CA TYR A 188 -2.33 -2.85 -29.03
C TYR A 188 -1.64 -1.75 -29.84
N THR A 189 -2.08 -0.50 -29.71
CA THR A 189 -1.31 0.66 -30.17
C THR A 189 -0.40 1.19 -29.06
N LYS A 190 -0.88 1.14 -27.82
CA LYS A 190 -0.18 1.57 -26.60
C LYS A 190 -0.32 0.50 -25.52
N LEU A 191 0.78 0.19 -24.85
CA LEU A 191 0.81 -0.75 -23.73
C LEU A 191 1.23 -0.03 -22.45
N ILE A 192 0.50 -0.28 -21.36
CA ILE A 192 0.88 0.16 -20.02
C ILE A 192 1.14 -1.07 -19.16
N TYR A 193 2.36 -1.17 -18.66
CA TYR A 193 2.81 -2.24 -17.79
C TYR A 193 2.60 -1.82 -16.32
N ALA A 194 1.58 -2.36 -15.66
CA ALA A 194 1.16 -2.01 -14.30
C ALA A 194 0.91 -3.25 -13.44
N LEU A 195 1.67 -4.33 -13.67
CA LEU A 195 1.48 -5.64 -13.01
C LEU A 195 1.79 -5.63 -11.50
N GLY A 196 2.37 -4.55 -11.00
CA GLY A 196 2.68 -4.41 -9.57
C GLY A 196 3.89 -5.24 -9.14
N SER A 197 3.77 -5.89 -7.99
CA SER A 197 4.84 -6.70 -7.38
C SER A 197 4.24 -7.90 -6.66
N GLU A 198 5.02 -8.94 -6.49
CA GLU A 198 4.70 -10.08 -5.63
C GLU A 198 5.36 -9.91 -4.25
N CYS A 199 4.86 -10.65 -3.26
CA CYS A 199 5.50 -10.72 -1.96
C CYS A 199 6.85 -11.41 -2.07
N PHE A 200 7.87 -10.84 -1.46
CA PHE A 200 9.11 -11.55 -1.23
C PHE A 200 8.93 -12.48 -0.03
N ILE A 201 8.96 -13.77 -0.29
CA ILE A 201 9.00 -14.80 0.76
C ILE A 201 10.46 -15.14 0.99
N PRO A 202 11.02 -14.87 2.19
CA PRO A 202 12.38 -15.24 2.51
C PRO A 202 12.58 -16.77 2.34
N PRO A 203 13.77 -17.24 1.94
CA PRO A 203 14.08 -18.67 1.79
C PRO A 203 14.26 -19.32 3.16
N ILE A 204 13.18 -19.38 3.94
CA ILE A 204 13.11 -20.05 5.24
C ILE A 204 12.63 -21.48 5.00
N ALA A 205 13.31 -22.47 5.60
CA ALA A 205 12.88 -23.85 5.52
C ALA A 205 11.45 -23.98 6.08
N GLY A 206 10.53 -24.57 5.29
CA GLY A 206 9.13 -24.72 5.67
C GLY A 206 8.22 -23.57 5.27
N ALA A 207 8.71 -22.57 4.52
CA ALA A 207 7.88 -21.48 4.03
C ALA A 207 6.79 -21.90 3.01
N GLU A 208 6.91 -23.11 2.49
CA GLU A 208 5.97 -23.73 1.55
C GLU A 208 4.81 -24.48 2.22
N LYS A 209 4.82 -24.60 3.54
CA LYS A 209 3.80 -25.37 4.30
C LYS A 209 2.43 -24.70 4.28
N GLU A 210 1.39 -25.52 4.41
CA GLU A 210 0.03 -25.05 4.62
C GLU A 210 -0.05 -24.28 5.94
N GLY A 211 -0.67 -23.11 5.92
CA GLY A 211 -0.69 -22.20 7.06
C GLY A 211 0.37 -21.08 6.98
N VAL A 212 1.24 -21.09 5.97
CA VAL A 212 2.10 -19.93 5.66
C VAL A 212 1.43 -19.08 4.59
N ILE A 213 1.13 -17.84 4.88
CA ILE A 213 0.38 -16.96 3.96
C ILE A 213 1.02 -15.57 3.93
N ALA A 214 1.46 -15.15 2.75
CA ALA A 214 1.86 -13.77 2.51
C ALA A 214 0.66 -12.98 1.95
N ILE A 215 0.14 -12.03 2.72
CA ILE A 215 -1.07 -11.27 2.33
C ILE A 215 -0.73 -10.26 1.23
N ARG A 216 -1.20 -10.53 0.01
CA ARG A 216 -1.03 -9.68 -1.15
C ARG A 216 -2.32 -9.47 -1.93
N ARG A 217 -3.17 -10.50 -1.99
CA ARG A 217 -4.41 -10.56 -2.76
C ARG A 217 -5.61 -10.70 -1.83
N LEU A 218 -6.79 -10.40 -2.33
CA LEU A 218 -8.02 -10.57 -1.55
C LEU A 218 -8.23 -12.03 -1.13
N ASP A 219 -7.87 -12.97 -1.98
CA ASP A 219 -7.98 -14.41 -1.67
C ASP A 219 -7.06 -14.83 -0.52
N ASP A 220 -5.88 -14.21 -0.38
CA ASP A 220 -5.00 -14.47 0.76
C ASP A 220 -5.69 -14.09 2.08
N THR A 221 -6.35 -12.92 2.10
CA THR A 221 -7.10 -12.48 3.27
C THR A 221 -8.29 -13.40 3.57
N LYS A 222 -9.04 -13.81 2.54
CA LYS A 222 -10.13 -14.79 2.69
C LYS A 222 -9.62 -16.13 3.21
N LYS A 223 -8.45 -16.58 2.73
CA LYS A 223 -7.81 -17.81 3.22
C LYS A 223 -7.45 -17.68 4.70
N VAL A 224 -6.82 -16.56 5.11
CA VAL A 224 -6.55 -16.29 6.53
C VAL A 224 -7.82 -16.38 7.36
N VAL A 225 -8.89 -15.67 6.97
CA VAL A 225 -10.16 -15.65 7.70
C VAL A 225 -10.76 -17.07 7.82
N SER A 226 -10.70 -17.87 6.75
CA SER A 226 -11.24 -19.22 6.75
C SER A 226 -10.51 -20.17 7.71
N MET A 227 -9.26 -19.90 8.03
CA MET A 227 -8.46 -20.70 8.95
C MET A 227 -8.65 -20.33 10.41
N LEU A 228 -9.07 -19.08 10.72
CA LEU A 228 -9.14 -18.55 12.08
C LEU A 228 -9.92 -19.40 13.09
N PRO A 229 -11.01 -20.12 12.74
CA PRO A 229 -11.72 -20.96 13.70
C PRO A 229 -10.85 -22.05 14.34
N ASP A 230 -9.80 -22.50 13.67
CA ASP A 230 -8.89 -23.55 14.11
C ASP A 230 -7.50 -23.03 14.51
N VAL A 231 -7.33 -21.70 14.62
CA VAL A 231 -6.04 -21.03 14.89
C VAL A 231 -6.09 -20.38 16.27
N GLU A 232 -5.20 -20.81 17.16
CA GLU A 232 -4.99 -20.19 18.47
C GLU A 232 -3.74 -19.27 18.44
N HIS A 233 -2.66 -19.74 17.82
CA HIS A 233 -1.37 -19.05 17.80
C HIS A 233 -1.01 -18.60 16.39
N VAL A 234 -0.64 -17.33 16.26
CA VAL A 234 -0.17 -16.75 15.00
C VAL A 234 1.22 -16.20 15.18
N VAL A 235 2.11 -16.51 14.26
CA VAL A 235 3.40 -15.85 14.12
C VAL A 235 3.36 -14.92 12.90
N VAL A 236 3.70 -13.66 13.11
CA VAL A 236 3.87 -12.67 12.05
C VAL A 236 5.35 -12.42 11.83
N ILE A 237 5.84 -12.67 10.62
CA ILE A 237 7.25 -12.48 10.24
C ILE A 237 7.40 -11.09 9.61
N GLY A 238 7.95 -10.17 10.38
CA GLY A 238 8.20 -8.79 9.99
C GLY A 238 7.42 -7.76 10.81
N GLY A 239 8.16 -6.86 11.44
CA GLY A 239 7.64 -5.75 12.26
C GLY A 239 7.47 -4.44 11.48
N GLY A 240 7.22 -4.53 10.17
CA GLY A 240 6.84 -3.39 9.32
C GLY A 240 5.35 -3.07 9.40
N VAL A 241 4.91 -2.05 8.64
CA VAL A 241 3.50 -1.58 8.65
C VAL A 241 2.51 -2.72 8.43
N LEU A 242 2.68 -3.50 7.36
CA LEU A 242 1.72 -4.55 6.99
C LEU A 242 1.67 -5.69 8.02
N GLY A 243 2.84 -6.10 8.53
CA GLY A 243 2.90 -7.13 9.58
C GLY A 243 2.23 -6.67 10.86
N LEU A 244 2.45 -5.44 11.31
CA LEU A 244 1.82 -4.90 12.52
C LEU A 244 0.31 -4.69 12.34
N GLU A 245 -0.15 -4.28 11.16
CA GLU A 245 -1.59 -4.20 10.85
C GLU A 245 -2.24 -5.59 10.93
N ALA A 246 -1.64 -6.59 10.28
CA ALA A 246 -2.12 -7.97 10.33
C ALA A 246 -2.10 -8.52 11.77
N ALA A 247 -1.00 -8.31 12.51
CA ALA A 247 -0.88 -8.72 13.90
C ALA A 247 -2.00 -8.13 14.78
N TRP A 248 -2.33 -6.85 14.57
CA TRP A 248 -3.40 -6.19 15.32
C TRP A 248 -4.78 -6.75 14.98
N GLU A 249 -5.08 -6.97 13.70
CA GLU A 249 -6.36 -7.56 13.29
C GLU A 249 -6.54 -8.99 13.85
N LEU A 250 -5.49 -9.82 13.76
CA LEU A 250 -5.50 -11.18 14.30
C LEU A 250 -5.60 -11.19 15.83
N LYS A 251 -4.97 -10.23 16.50
CA LYS A 251 -5.15 -10.04 17.94
C LYS A 251 -6.59 -9.70 18.31
N LYS A 252 -7.26 -8.84 17.56
CA LYS A 252 -8.68 -8.52 17.75
C LYS A 252 -9.58 -9.74 17.49
N ALA A 253 -9.15 -10.64 16.60
CA ALA A 253 -9.84 -11.91 16.35
C ALA A 253 -9.76 -12.90 17.53
N GLY A 254 -8.94 -12.60 18.54
CA GLY A 254 -8.77 -13.43 19.74
C GLY A 254 -7.52 -14.32 19.71
N CYS A 255 -6.72 -14.30 18.65
CA CYS A 255 -5.51 -15.10 18.55
C CYS A 255 -4.42 -14.62 19.51
N GLN A 256 -3.54 -15.55 19.91
CA GLN A 256 -2.27 -15.24 20.54
C GLN A 256 -1.25 -14.90 19.44
N VAL A 257 -0.84 -13.64 19.37
CA VAL A 257 -0.01 -13.15 18.26
C VAL A 257 1.41 -12.87 18.70
N THR A 258 2.37 -13.44 17.99
CA THR A 258 3.82 -13.17 18.15
C THR A 258 4.36 -12.55 16.87
N VAL A 259 5.01 -11.39 16.98
CA VAL A 259 5.72 -10.72 15.88
C VAL A 259 7.22 -10.99 16.00
N LEU A 260 7.83 -11.50 14.94
CA LEU A 260 9.27 -11.77 14.85
C LEU A 260 9.88 -10.81 13.83
N GLU A 261 10.73 -9.90 14.28
CA GLU A 261 11.40 -8.89 13.43
C GLU A 261 12.92 -9.11 13.44
N ALA A 262 13.51 -9.21 12.26
CA ALA A 262 14.96 -9.39 12.11
C ALA A 262 15.76 -8.12 12.45
N ALA A 263 15.20 -6.94 12.20
CA ALA A 263 15.82 -5.68 12.60
C ALA A 263 15.76 -5.48 14.12
N CYS A 264 16.64 -4.62 14.65
CA CYS A 264 16.70 -4.32 16.07
C CYS A 264 15.46 -3.58 16.61
N GLN A 265 14.61 -3.05 15.72
CA GLN A 265 13.42 -2.29 16.08
C GLN A 265 12.28 -2.47 15.09
N LEU A 266 11.06 -2.17 15.55
CA LEU A 266 9.89 -2.11 14.67
C LEU A 266 9.98 -0.90 13.74
N MET A 267 9.47 -1.06 12.51
CA MET A 267 9.37 0.01 11.52
C MET A 267 10.67 0.79 11.31
N GLY A 268 11.82 0.13 11.35
CA GLY A 268 13.14 0.74 11.34
C GLY A 268 13.48 1.61 10.11
N ARG A 269 12.61 1.61 9.07
CA ARG A 269 12.74 2.52 7.92
C ARG A 269 11.95 3.81 8.08
N GLN A 270 10.98 3.87 9.02
CA GLN A 270 10.05 4.97 9.20
C GLN A 270 10.21 5.68 10.54
N LEU A 271 10.66 4.95 11.57
CA LEU A 271 10.77 5.45 12.93
C LEU A 271 12.23 5.48 13.38
N ASP A 272 12.55 6.42 14.25
CA ASP A 272 13.78 6.40 15.03
C ASP A 272 13.69 5.38 16.19
N ASP A 273 14.80 5.14 16.88
CA ASP A 273 14.90 4.14 17.95
C ASP A 273 13.88 4.40 19.07
N ALA A 274 13.70 5.66 19.47
CA ALA A 274 12.78 6.02 20.55
C ALA A 274 11.32 5.77 20.16
N ALA A 275 10.93 6.12 18.95
CA ALA A 275 9.58 5.88 18.44
C ALA A 275 9.32 4.39 18.18
N GLY A 276 10.32 3.66 17.68
CA GLY A 276 10.26 2.21 17.51
C GLY A 276 10.04 1.46 18.82
N GLU A 277 10.78 1.83 19.86
CA GLU A 277 10.63 1.25 21.20
C GLU A 277 9.26 1.60 21.83
N MET A 278 8.80 2.84 21.66
CA MET A 278 7.47 3.25 22.11
C MET A 278 6.36 2.44 21.42
N LEU A 279 6.46 2.24 20.11
CA LEU A 279 5.51 1.42 19.35
C LEU A 279 5.49 -0.01 19.85
N LYS A 280 6.67 -0.61 20.09
CA LYS A 280 6.79 -1.95 20.66
C LYS A 280 6.09 -2.04 22.01
N HIS A 281 6.40 -1.12 22.91
CA HIS A 281 5.80 -1.10 24.25
C HIS A 281 4.26 -0.97 24.22
N ILE A 282 3.73 -0.09 23.36
CA ILE A 282 2.27 0.07 23.18
C ILE A 282 1.65 -1.22 22.65
N SER A 283 2.28 -1.86 21.68
CA SER A 283 1.78 -3.11 21.09
C SER A 283 1.80 -4.27 22.10
N GLU A 284 2.85 -4.36 22.92
CA GLU A 284 2.96 -5.34 24.00
C GLU A 284 1.90 -5.11 25.11
N GLN A 285 1.58 -3.86 25.44
CA GLN A 285 0.47 -3.53 26.36
C GLN A 285 -0.89 -3.98 25.82
N GLN A 286 -1.04 -4.06 24.50
CA GLN A 286 -2.24 -4.60 23.85
C GLN A 286 -2.22 -6.14 23.73
N GLY A 287 -1.18 -6.79 24.25
CA GLY A 287 -1.07 -8.24 24.30
C GLY A 287 -0.52 -8.89 23.04
N VAL A 288 0.17 -8.15 22.18
CA VAL A 288 0.98 -8.71 21.09
C VAL A 288 2.37 -8.99 21.63
N GLN A 289 2.90 -10.20 21.43
CA GLN A 289 4.28 -10.52 21.80
C GLN A 289 5.22 -10.07 20.68
N ILE A 290 6.30 -9.36 21.00
CA ILE A 290 7.21 -8.80 20.00
C ILE A 290 8.66 -9.14 20.32
N TYR A 291 9.32 -9.75 19.34
CA TYR A 291 10.75 -10.09 19.40
C TYR A 291 11.46 -9.42 18.23
N THR A 292 12.38 -8.50 18.54
CA THR A 292 13.22 -7.79 17.57
C THR A 292 14.66 -8.30 17.61
N GLY A 293 15.42 -8.15 16.53
CA GLY A 293 16.79 -8.63 16.41
C GLY A 293 16.88 -10.15 16.37
N VAL A 294 15.84 -10.86 15.88
CA VAL A 294 15.79 -12.32 15.85
C VAL A 294 15.91 -12.84 14.43
N SER A 295 16.49 -14.03 14.28
CA SER A 295 16.61 -14.71 13.00
C SER A 295 15.88 -16.05 13.05
N ILE A 296 15.07 -16.31 12.03
CA ILE A 296 14.28 -17.54 11.91
C ILE A 296 15.16 -18.63 11.28
N ALA A 297 15.19 -19.81 11.89
CA ALA A 297 15.85 -21.00 11.36
C ALA A 297 14.91 -21.83 10.49
N SER A 298 13.68 -22.05 10.95
CA SER A 298 12.68 -22.86 10.23
C SER A 298 11.25 -22.50 10.64
N ILE A 299 10.33 -22.85 9.76
CA ILE A 299 8.90 -22.98 10.04
C ILE A 299 8.65 -24.48 10.20
N ASP A 300 8.16 -24.88 11.37
CA ASP A 300 8.09 -26.24 11.82
C ASP A 300 6.78 -26.91 11.41
N GLY A 301 6.77 -28.25 11.41
CA GLY A 301 5.64 -29.09 11.02
C GLY A 301 5.97 -30.01 9.83
N GLU A 302 5.07 -30.91 9.50
CA GLU A 302 5.18 -31.76 8.30
C GLU A 302 4.54 -31.03 7.10
N ASP A 303 3.28 -31.26 6.82
CA ASP A 303 2.53 -30.60 5.75
C ASP A 303 1.96 -29.24 6.22
N ASN A 304 1.51 -29.16 7.48
CA ASN A 304 0.95 -27.97 8.09
C ASN A 304 1.93 -27.34 9.07
N VAL A 305 1.84 -26.03 9.22
CA VAL A 305 2.58 -25.30 10.24
C VAL A 305 2.18 -25.71 11.64
N THR A 306 3.18 -25.92 12.51
CA THR A 306 3.00 -26.16 13.95
C THR A 306 3.78 -25.20 14.82
N GLY A 307 4.69 -24.41 14.23
CA GLY A 307 5.48 -23.43 14.95
C GLY A 307 6.58 -22.80 14.11
N VAL A 308 7.36 -21.97 14.77
CA VAL A 308 8.55 -21.31 14.20
C VAL A 308 9.71 -21.44 15.17
N THR A 309 10.86 -21.88 14.66
CA THR A 309 12.12 -22.04 15.43
C THR A 309 13.10 -20.94 15.01
N LEU A 310 13.69 -20.26 16.00
CA LEU A 310 14.75 -19.27 15.79
C LEU A 310 16.14 -19.92 15.75
N THR A 311 17.11 -19.19 15.22
CA THR A 311 18.52 -19.66 15.16
C THR A 311 19.18 -19.80 16.53
N ASP A 312 18.64 -19.18 17.57
CA ASP A 312 19.10 -19.32 18.95
C ASP A 312 18.41 -20.47 19.73
N GLY A 313 17.52 -21.23 19.05
CA GLY A 313 16.85 -22.39 19.58
C GLY A 313 15.52 -22.10 20.29
N ARG A 314 15.07 -20.86 20.38
CA ARG A 314 13.71 -20.54 20.87
C ARG A 314 12.68 -21.00 19.84
N THR A 315 11.54 -21.49 20.32
CA THR A 315 10.43 -21.95 19.50
C THR A 315 9.14 -21.23 19.87
N PHE A 316 8.27 -21.03 18.89
CA PHE A 316 6.97 -20.38 19.05
C PHE A 316 5.90 -21.24 18.39
N PRO A 317 4.84 -21.65 19.10
CA PRO A 317 3.75 -22.39 18.48
C PRO A 317 3.03 -21.49 17.46
N ALA A 318 2.59 -22.08 16.37
CA ALA A 318 1.79 -21.37 15.36
C ALA A 318 1.05 -22.38 14.49
N GLU A 319 -0.23 -22.17 14.29
CA GLU A 319 -1.06 -22.81 13.28
C GLU A 319 -1.13 -21.95 12.01
N LEU A 320 -0.77 -20.67 12.13
CA LEU A 320 -0.75 -19.69 11.04
C LEU A 320 0.53 -18.83 11.11
N VAL A 321 1.20 -18.65 9.98
CA VAL A 321 2.34 -17.73 9.81
C VAL A 321 2.00 -16.72 8.71
N ILE A 322 2.14 -15.45 9.03
CA ILE A 322 1.94 -14.33 8.09
C ILE A 322 3.28 -13.67 7.76
#